data_20a2b9db44162711d87308c578f6f2f0
#
_entry.id   20a2b9db44162711d87308c578f6f2f0
#
_cell.length_a   1.000
_cell.length_b   1.000
_cell.length_c   1.000
_cell.angle_alpha   90.00
_cell.angle_beta   90.00
_cell.angle_gamma   90.00
#
_symmetry.space_group_name_H-M   'P 1'
#
loop_
_entity.id
_entity.type
_entity.pdbx_description
1 polymer ?
#
loop_
_entity_poly.entity_id
_entity_poly.type
_entity_poly.pdbx_seq_one_letter_code
_entity_poly.pdbx_strand_id
1 'polypeptide(L)'
;MTKRMLMIAVTACSSSIAAPIDRAPSVDVVPVDQLCVTHGAIENRAIAEPTVRAFAQGEAAGGDAAELAFTYRGDSQSGRALANGQLRRQVGLKLRAENGCNVVYVMWRLDPKPKLDVSVKSNPGKRTHEDCGADGYIKVKPARALAVPAYAPGEAHTLRAEILGDELTAWIDGRVAWHGTLPAEARALAGPVGLRSDNVMLDGVALSASRGHVLAPACKRSEHED
;
A
#
# COMPACT_ATOMS: atom_id res chain seq x y z
N MET A 1 79.93 -11.16 7.12
CA MET A 1 79.13 -10.35 6.17
C MET A 1 77.73 -10.96 6.07
N THR A 2 76.80 -10.45 6.88
CA THR A 2 75.44 -11.03 6.97
C THR A 2 74.45 -10.07 6.24
N LYS A 3 73.92 -10.48 5.09
CA LYS A 3 72.95 -9.75 4.32
C LYS A 3 71.55 -9.87 5.00
N ARG A 4 71.02 -8.78 5.51
CA ARG A 4 69.63 -8.66 5.95
C ARG A 4 68.75 -8.43 4.73
N MET A 5 67.79 -9.34 4.54
CA MET A 5 66.76 -9.28 3.52
C MET A 5 65.57 -8.51 4.10
N LEU A 6 65.21 -7.37 3.50
CA LEU A 6 64.08 -6.54 3.90
C LEU A 6 62.83 -7.04 3.19
N MET A 7 61.86 -7.61 3.91
CA MET A 7 60.55 -7.96 3.37
C MET A 7 59.64 -6.74 3.42
N ILE A 8 59.21 -6.31 2.27
CA ILE A 8 58.16 -5.26 2.13
C ILE A 8 56.80 -5.96 2.09
N ALA A 9 55.98 -5.75 3.13
CA ALA A 9 54.61 -6.21 3.15
C ALA A 9 53.73 -5.23 2.36
N VAL A 10 53.14 -5.70 1.27
CA VAL A 10 52.18 -4.96 0.48
C VAL A 10 50.80 -5.22 1.08
N THR A 11 50.24 -4.21 1.75
CA THR A 11 48.87 -4.24 2.28
C THR A 11 47.92 -3.96 1.14
N ALA A 12 47.19 -4.96 0.67
CA ALA A 12 46.13 -4.80 -0.30
C ALA A 12 44.91 -4.15 0.37
N CYS A 13 44.62 -2.91 0.00
CA CYS A 13 43.41 -2.19 0.41
C CYS A 13 42.22 -2.76 -0.40
N SER A 14 41.43 -3.64 0.21
CA SER A 14 40.18 -4.11 -0.41
C SER A 14 39.12 -3.00 -0.37
N SER A 15 38.92 -2.35 -1.49
CA SER A 15 37.79 -1.40 -1.69
C SER A 15 36.50 -2.20 -1.73
N SER A 16 35.74 -2.21 -0.64
CA SER A 16 34.35 -2.68 -0.66
C SER A 16 33.53 -1.78 -1.58
N ILE A 17 33.22 -2.26 -2.77
CA ILE A 17 32.23 -1.64 -3.64
C ILE A 17 30.88 -1.85 -2.95
N ALA A 18 30.32 -0.76 -2.38
CA ALA A 18 28.96 -0.78 -1.88
C ALA A 18 28.05 -1.19 -3.06
N ALA A 19 27.22 -2.21 -2.86
CA ALA A 19 26.20 -2.59 -3.81
C ALA A 19 25.32 -1.36 -4.13
N PRO A 20 24.89 -1.16 -5.39
CA PRO A 20 24.00 -0.07 -5.73
C PRO A 20 22.76 -0.20 -4.84
N ILE A 21 22.39 0.90 -4.18
CA ILE A 21 21.11 1.02 -3.47
C ILE A 21 20.07 0.85 -4.57
N ASP A 22 19.36 -0.28 -4.56
CA ASP A 22 18.28 -0.58 -5.49
C ASP A 22 17.32 0.62 -5.45
N ARG A 23 17.28 1.36 -6.55
CA ARG A 23 16.43 2.54 -6.66
C ARG A 23 15.01 2.05 -6.63
N ALA A 24 14.23 2.50 -5.63
CA ALA A 24 12.81 2.19 -5.55
C ALA A 24 12.15 2.36 -6.93
N PRO A 25 11.32 1.41 -7.40
CA PRO A 25 10.71 1.49 -8.72
C PRO A 25 9.98 2.81 -8.89
N SER A 26 10.10 3.41 -10.07
CA SER A 26 9.35 4.60 -10.41
C SER A 26 7.86 4.27 -10.41
N VAL A 27 7.04 5.18 -9.89
CA VAL A 27 5.59 5.09 -9.97
C VAL A 27 5.07 6.22 -10.85
N ASP A 28 4.13 5.90 -11.74
CA ASP A 28 3.49 6.87 -12.63
C ASP A 28 2.04 7.11 -12.17
N VAL A 29 1.54 8.33 -12.30
CA VAL A 29 0.17 8.67 -11.92
C VAL A 29 -0.83 7.88 -12.75
N VAL A 30 -1.75 7.20 -12.08
CA VAL A 30 -2.88 6.52 -12.70
C VAL A 30 -3.92 7.56 -13.07
N PRO A 31 -4.28 7.73 -14.36
CA PRO A 31 -5.36 8.62 -14.77
C PRO A 31 -6.68 8.28 -14.06
N VAL A 32 -7.47 9.30 -13.73
CA VAL A 32 -8.73 9.08 -12.98
C VAL A 32 -9.72 8.20 -13.73
N ASP A 33 -9.76 8.30 -15.05
CA ASP A 33 -10.56 7.46 -15.96
C ASP A 33 -10.09 6.00 -16.02
N GLN A 34 -8.89 5.73 -15.54
CA GLN A 34 -8.34 4.38 -15.34
C GLN A 34 -8.49 3.87 -13.90
N LEU A 35 -9.21 4.58 -13.05
CA LEU A 35 -9.58 4.09 -11.73
C LEU A 35 -10.98 3.45 -11.79
N CYS A 36 -11.03 2.16 -11.53
CA CYS A 36 -12.30 1.48 -11.29
C CYS A 36 -12.72 1.68 -9.84
N VAL A 37 -13.74 2.50 -9.62
CA VAL A 37 -14.35 2.69 -8.30
C VAL A 37 -15.42 1.63 -8.13
N THR A 38 -15.13 0.62 -7.31
CA THR A 38 -16.05 -0.50 -7.04
C THR A 38 -17.07 -0.17 -5.97
N HIS A 39 -16.74 0.76 -5.06
CA HIS A 39 -17.65 1.23 -4.01
C HIS A 39 -17.40 2.72 -3.73
N GLY A 40 -18.47 3.46 -3.43
CA GLY A 40 -18.42 4.91 -3.21
C GLY A 40 -18.15 5.70 -4.49
N ALA A 41 -17.62 6.91 -4.35
CA ALA A 41 -17.28 7.79 -5.47
C ALA A 41 -15.97 8.55 -5.25
N ILE A 42 -15.28 8.83 -6.36
CA ILE A 42 -14.15 9.77 -6.43
C ILE A 42 -14.56 10.84 -7.46
N GLU A 43 -14.88 12.04 -7.00
CA GLU A 43 -15.33 13.13 -7.85
C GLU A 43 -14.33 14.29 -7.83
N ASN A 44 -13.86 14.73 -9.00
CA ASN A 44 -12.86 15.79 -9.09
C ASN A 44 -11.64 15.58 -8.18
N ARG A 45 -11.18 14.33 -8.04
CA ARG A 45 -10.12 13.92 -7.13
C ARG A 45 -10.44 14.15 -5.64
N ALA A 46 -11.71 14.16 -5.28
CA ALA A 46 -12.17 14.25 -3.89
C ALA A 46 -12.94 12.99 -3.49
N ILE A 47 -12.86 12.66 -2.22
CA ILE A 47 -13.62 11.60 -1.55
C ILE A 47 -14.40 12.27 -0.41
N ALA A 48 -15.72 12.15 -0.45
CA ALA A 48 -16.62 12.65 0.60
C ALA A 48 -17.39 11.51 1.28
N GLU A 49 -17.52 10.37 0.61
CA GLU A 49 -18.28 9.23 1.11
C GLU A 49 -17.53 8.47 2.22
N PRO A 50 -18.28 7.86 3.18
CA PRO A 50 -17.67 7.16 4.30
C PRO A 50 -16.88 5.91 3.90
N THR A 51 -17.11 5.39 2.71
CA THR A 51 -16.42 4.19 2.23
C THR A 51 -16.14 4.32 0.73
N VAL A 52 -14.86 4.25 0.35
CA VAL A 52 -14.45 4.22 -1.05
C VAL A 52 -13.47 3.07 -1.28
N ARG A 53 -13.70 2.35 -2.38
CA ARG A 53 -12.86 1.26 -2.87
C ARG A 53 -12.60 1.46 -4.34
N ALA A 54 -11.34 1.49 -4.72
CA ALA A 54 -10.95 1.57 -6.12
C ALA A 54 -9.70 0.72 -6.40
N PHE A 55 -9.51 0.39 -7.67
CA PHE A 55 -8.26 -0.20 -8.17
C PHE A 55 -7.94 0.37 -9.55
N ALA A 56 -6.66 0.34 -9.89
CA ALA A 56 -6.18 0.79 -11.18
C ALA A 56 -6.57 -0.21 -12.28
N GLN A 57 -6.98 0.31 -13.43
CA GLN A 57 -7.20 -0.46 -14.65
C GLN A 57 -6.15 -0.10 -15.70
N GLY A 58 -6.02 -0.93 -16.71
CA GLY A 58 -5.10 -0.74 -17.82
C GLY A 58 -3.78 -1.48 -17.64
N GLU A 59 -3.07 -1.62 -18.76
CA GLU A 59 -1.85 -2.43 -18.87
C GLU A 59 -0.63 -1.81 -18.16
N ALA A 60 -0.71 -0.55 -17.75
CA ALA A 60 0.40 0.17 -17.15
C ALA A 60 0.49 0.04 -15.63
N ALA A 61 -0.56 -0.48 -14.97
CA ALA A 61 -0.59 -0.57 -13.51
C ALA A 61 -0.07 -1.91 -13.02
N GLY A 62 1.10 -1.91 -12.38
CA GLY A 62 1.62 -3.05 -11.64
C GLY A 62 0.89 -3.26 -10.31
N GLY A 63 1.23 -4.33 -9.61
CA GLY A 63 0.64 -4.70 -8.32
C GLY A 63 1.53 -4.45 -7.11
N ASP A 64 2.83 -4.26 -7.33
CA ASP A 64 3.84 -4.35 -6.26
C ASP A 64 4.24 -3.01 -5.64
N ALA A 65 4.04 -1.89 -6.33
CA ALA A 65 4.35 -0.57 -5.77
C ALA A 65 3.29 0.46 -6.13
N ALA A 66 2.89 1.24 -5.12
CA ALA A 66 1.95 2.33 -5.26
C ALA A 66 2.27 3.50 -4.32
N GLU A 67 1.82 4.68 -4.73
CA GLU A 67 1.81 5.88 -3.91
C GLU A 67 0.45 6.55 -4.00
N LEU A 68 -0.10 6.95 -2.86
CA LEU A 68 -1.34 7.70 -2.72
C LEU A 68 -1.02 9.07 -2.13
N ALA A 69 -1.25 10.12 -2.91
CA ALA A 69 -1.23 11.49 -2.43
C ALA A 69 -2.66 11.95 -2.11
N PHE A 70 -2.83 12.69 -1.03
CA PHE A 70 -4.13 13.23 -0.62
C PHE A 70 -3.97 14.42 0.34
N THR A 71 -5.01 15.25 0.43
CA THR A 71 -5.19 16.24 1.50
C THR A 71 -6.35 15.80 2.39
N TYR A 72 -6.13 15.63 3.69
CA TYR A 72 -7.18 15.28 4.62
C TYR A 72 -8.08 16.48 4.92
N ARG A 73 -9.41 16.29 4.85
CA ARG A 73 -10.41 17.36 5.06
C ARG A 73 -11.22 17.18 6.33
N GLY A 74 -11.06 16.07 7.01
CA GLY A 74 -11.81 15.73 8.20
C GLY A 74 -12.54 14.40 8.08
N ASP A 75 -13.40 14.13 9.03
CA ASP A 75 -14.22 12.92 9.07
C ASP A 75 -15.35 13.03 8.04
N SER A 76 -15.78 11.91 7.47
CA SER A 76 -16.99 11.88 6.63
C SER A 76 -18.22 12.29 7.44
N GLN A 77 -19.20 12.93 6.78
CA GLN A 77 -20.42 13.42 7.45
C GLN A 77 -21.24 12.31 8.11
N SER A 78 -21.20 11.12 7.53
CA SER A 78 -21.82 9.91 8.10
C SER A 78 -20.73 8.87 8.36
N GLY A 79 -20.74 8.27 9.57
CA GLY A 79 -19.83 7.16 9.89
C GLY A 79 -20.43 5.84 9.42
N ARG A 80 -19.61 4.98 8.82
CA ARG A 80 -19.95 3.59 8.49
C ARG A 80 -19.04 2.64 9.23
N ALA A 81 -19.63 1.69 9.96
CA ALA A 81 -18.87 0.65 10.63
C ALA A 81 -18.31 -0.34 9.59
N LEU A 82 -17.10 -0.85 9.84
CA LEU A 82 -16.54 -1.97 9.10
C LEU A 82 -17.33 -3.25 9.44
N ALA A 83 -17.17 -4.31 8.65
CA ALA A 83 -17.82 -5.62 8.86
C ALA A 83 -17.65 -6.18 10.30
N ASN A 84 -16.58 -5.80 10.98
CA ASN A 84 -16.34 -6.16 12.38
C ASN A 84 -16.95 -5.19 13.42
N GLY A 85 -17.83 -4.29 13.00
CA GLY A 85 -18.53 -3.30 13.85
C GLY A 85 -17.68 -2.10 14.27
N GLN A 86 -16.41 -1.99 13.89
CA GLN A 86 -15.55 -0.88 14.27
C GLN A 86 -15.71 0.32 13.33
N LEU A 87 -15.96 1.49 13.89
CA LEU A 87 -15.76 2.75 13.16
C LEU A 87 -14.27 3.03 13.11
N ARG A 88 -13.71 3.09 11.91
CA ARG A 88 -12.30 3.40 11.70
C ARG A 88 -12.16 4.54 10.72
N ARG A 89 -11.37 5.52 11.07
CA ARG A 89 -10.90 6.56 10.16
C ARG A 89 -9.56 6.11 9.61
N GLN A 90 -9.52 5.86 8.31
CA GLN A 90 -8.31 5.35 7.67
C GLN A 90 -8.31 5.60 6.17
N VAL A 91 -7.11 5.72 5.63
CA VAL A 91 -6.85 5.75 4.20
C VAL A 91 -5.70 4.81 3.89
N GLY A 92 -5.67 4.22 2.72
CA GLY A 92 -4.59 3.30 2.41
C GLY A 92 -4.56 2.78 0.99
N LEU A 93 -3.56 1.95 0.78
CA LEU A 93 -3.28 1.29 -0.48
C LEU A 93 -3.78 -0.15 -0.46
N LYS A 94 -4.18 -0.59 -1.64
CA LYS A 94 -4.33 -2.01 -2.01
C LYS A 94 -3.15 -2.36 -2.91
N LEU A 95 -2.45 -3.45 -2.64
CA LEU A 95 -1.42 -4.00 -3.51
C LEU A 95 -1.84 -5.41 -3.92
N ARG A 96 -1.46 -5.85 -5.11
CA ARG A 96 -1.82 -7.16 -5.68
C ARG A 96 -3.31 -7.46 -5.55
N ALA A 97 -4.17 -6.46 -5.80
CA ALA A 97 -5.60 -6.54 -5.54
C ALA A 97 -6.33 -7.28 -6.67
N GLU A 98 -6.52 -8.58 -6.54
CA GLU A 98 -7.31 -9.37 -7.49
C GLU A 98 -8.82 -9.08 -7.36
N ASN A 99 -9.28 -8.83 -6.13
CA ASN A 99 -10.67 -8.53 -5.79
C ASN A 99 -10.78 -8.15 -4.30
N GLY A 100 -12.01 -8.03 -3.76
CA GLY A 100 -12.25 -7.69 -2.35
C GLY A 100 -11.88 -8.81 -1.35
N CYS A 101 -11.65 -10.06 -1.82
CA CYS A 101 -11.28 -11.21 -1.00
C CYS A 101 -9.79 -11.54 -1.02
N ASN A 102 -9.05 -11.04 -2.02
CA ASN A 102 -7.67 -11.41 -2.30
C ASN A 102 -6.84 -10.14 -2.58
N VAL A 103 -6.14 -9.64 -1.57
CA VAL A 103 -5.48 -8.32 -1.60
C VAL A 103 -4.50 -8.13 -0.45
N VAL A 104 -3.44 -7.37 -0.66
CA VAL A 104 -2.58 -6.83 0.39
C VAL A 104 -3.02 -5.41 0.71
N TYR A 105 -3.35 -5.14 1.98
CA TYR A 105 -3.72 -3.82 2.47
C TYR A 105 -2.57 -3.16 3.23
N VAL A 106 -2.35 -1.87 2.95
CA VAL A 106 -1.46 -0.99 3.72
C VAL A 106 -2.29 0.22 4.14
N MET A 107 -2.74 0.24 5.41
CA MET A 107 -3.73 1.19 5.91
C MET A 107 -3.13 2.13 6.94
N TRP A 108 -3.16 3.42 6.66
CA TRP A 108 -2.85 4.46 7.63
C TRP A 108 -4.12 4.82 8.41
N ARG A 109 -4.14 4.40 9.67
CA ARG A 109 -5.28 4.53 10.56
C ARG A 109 -5.09 5.66 11.55
N LEU A 110 -6.17 6.35 11.91
CA LEU A 110 -6.22 7.32 13.00
C LEU A 110 -6.67 6.69 14.32
N ASP A 111 -7.59 5.73 14.28
CA ASP A 111 -8.22 5.15 15.47
C ASP A 111 -7.72 3.75 15.83
N PRO A 112 -7.69 3.41 17.11
CA PRO A 112 -7.79 4.26 18.31
C PRO A 112 -6.49 5.04 18.56
N LYS A 113 -5.45 4.76 17.82
CA LYS A 113 -4.15 5.44 17.79
C LYS A 113 -3.62 5.45 16.35
N PRO A 114 -2.94 6.54 15.95
CA PRO A 114 -2.30 6.59 14.64
C PRO A 114 -1.34 5.43 14.47
N LYS A 115 -1.46 4.69 13.36
CA LYS A 115 -0.58 3.60 13.01
C LYS A 115 -0.71 3.18 11.56
N LEU A 116 0.31 2.53 11.05
CA LEU A 116 0.27 1.82 9.79
C LEU A 116 -0.02 0.33 10.07
N ASP A 117 -1.12 -0.18 9.53
CA ASP A 117 -1.50 -1.59 9.59
C ASP A 117 -1.30 -2.23 8.22
N VAL A 118 -0.58 -3.36 8.19
CA VAL A 118 -0.47 -4.20 7.00
C VAL A 118 -1.19 -5.52 7.26
N SER A 119 -2.01 -5.93 6.29
CA SER A 119 -2.69 -7.22 6.32
C SER A 119 -2.82 -7.80 4.92
N VAL A 120 -2.78 -9.11 4.84
CA VAL A 120 -3.12 -9.87 3.63
C VAL A 120 -4.50 -10.44 3.85
N LYS A 121 -5.41 -10.25 2.89
CA LYS A 121 -6.67 -10.96 2.82
C LYS A 121 -6.52 -11.99 1.72
N SER A 122 -6.66 -13.26 2.06
CA SER A 122 -6.51 -14.37 1.12
C SER A 122 -7.63 -15.38 1.31
N ASN A 123 -8.46 -15.48 0.29
CA ASN A 123 -9.57 -16.41 0.20
C ASN A 123 -9.59 -17.01 -1.22
N PRO A 124 -8.72 -17.98 -1.51
CA PRO A 124 -8.63 -18.59 -2.84
C PRO A 124 -9.99 -19.09 -3.34
N GLY A 125 -10.32 -18.74 -4.58
CA GLY A 125 -11.58 -19.10 -5.22
C GLY A 125 -12.76 -18.19 -4.88
N LYS A 126 -12.70 -17.35 -3.84
CA LYS A 126 -13.73 -16.35 -3.51
C LYS A 126 -13.43 -15.02 -4.17
N ARG A 127 -14.46 -14.31 -4.62
CA ARG A 127 -14.29 -13.06 -5.38
C ARG A 127 -15.10 -11.89 -4.84
N THR A 128 -16.24 -12.15 -4.23
CA THR A 128 -17.15 -11.13 -3.73
C THR A 128 -17.08 -11.02 -2.21
N HIS A 129 -17.39 -9.86 -1.67
CA HIS A 129 -17.44 -9.68 -0.22
C HIS A 129 -18.50 -10.61 0.43
N GLU A 130 -19.58 -10.88 -0.26
CA GLU A 130 -20.59 -11.85 0.21
C GLU A 130 -20.01 -13.24 0.42
N ASP A 131 -19.04 -13.65 -0.43
CA ASP A 131 -18.40 -14.96 -0.31
C ASP A 131 -17.41 -15.03 0.85
N CYS A 132 -16.64 -13.96 1.09
CA CYS A 132 -15.51 -13.99 2.01
C CYS A 132 -15.73 -13.21 3.32
N GLY A 133 -16.64 -12.24 3.33
CA GLY A 133 -16.91 -11.43 4.51
C GLY A 133 -15.64 -10.91 5.17
N ALA A 134 -15.53 -11.09 6.47
CA ALA A 134 -14.35 -10.76 7.28
C ALA A 134 -13.29 -11.87 7.34
N ASP A 135 -13.47 -12.97 6.61
CA ASP A 135 -12.55 -14.12 6.66
C ASP A 135 -11.25 -13.87 5.88
N GLY A 136 -10.26 -14.70 6.18
CA GLY A 136 -8.98 -14.75 5.45
C GLY A 136 -8.02 -13.61 5.74
N TYR A 137 -8.28 -12.76 6.74
CA TYR A 137 -7.33 -11.72 7.14
C TYR A 137 -6.15 -12.28 7.93
N ILE A 138 -4.96 -12.08 7.40
CA ILE A 138 -3.68 -12.38 8.05
C ILE A 138 -3.04 -11.05 8.39
N LYS A 139 -2.92 -10.73 9.67
CA LYS A 139 -2.26 -9.51 10.12
C LYS A 139 -0.75 -9.70 10.05
N VAL A 140 -0.06 -8.81 9.34
CA VAL A 140 1.39 -8.85 9.19
C VAL A 140 2.03 -8.06 10.34
N LYS A 141 2.94 -8.71 11.07
CA LYS A 141 3.73 -8.05 12.11
C LYS A 141 4.94 -7.38 11.45
N PRO A 142 5.22 -6.11 11.75
CA PRO A 142 6.42 -5.47 11.24
C PRO A 142 7.69 -6.05 11.89
N ALA A 143 8.76 -6.19 11.13
CA ALA A 143 10.11 -6.31 11.65
C ALA A 143 10.56 -4.96 12.23
N ARG A 144 10.12 -3.85 11.59
CA ARG A 144 10.33 -2.49 12.05
C ARG A 144 9.11 -1.64 11.79
N ALA A 145 8.62 -0.94 12.82
CA ALA A 145 7.60 0.09 12.69
C ALA A 145 8.03 1.33 13.45
N LEU A 146 7.79 2.50 12.87
CA LEU A 146 7.98 3.79 13.53
C LEU A 146 6.64 4.35 14.01
N ALA A 147 6.70 5.30 14.93
CA ALA A 147 5.52 6.07 15.29
C ALA A 147 5.03 6.84 14.05
N VAL A 148 3.75 6.73 13.78
CA VAL A 148 3.10 7.37 12.62
C VAL A 148 2.35 8.58 13.15
N PRO A 149 2.42 9.75 12.48
CA PRO A 149 1.66 10.91 12.89
C PRO A 149 0.15 10.67 12.70
N ALA A 150 -0.67 11.37 13.49
CA ALA A 150 -2.03 11.66 13.10
C ALA A 150 -1.94 12.72 12.00
N TYR A 151 -2.86 12.65 11.02
CA TYR A 151 -3.02 13.72 10.06
C TYR A 151 -4.19 14.62 10.46
N ALA A 152 -4.03 15.95 10.31
CA ALA A 152 -5.03 16.94 10.67
C ALA A 152 -5.70 17.55 9.42
N PRO A 153 -6.93 18.08 9.55
CA PRO A 153 -7.61 18.71 8.42
C PRO A 153 -6.77 19.83 7.79
N GLY A 154 -6.64 19.80 6.47
CA GLY A 154 -5.83 20.70 5.67
C GLY A 154 -4.41 20.22 5.38
N GLU A 155 -3.95 19.16 6.03
CA GLU A 155 -2.63 18.59 5.77
C GLU A 155 -2.62 17.71 4.52
N ALA A 156 -1.58 17.92 3.70
CA ALA A 156 -1.31 17.10 2.53
C ALA A 156 -0.27 16.02 2.88
N HIS A 157 -0.54 14.81 2.45
CA HIS A 157 0.28 13.65 2.78
C HIS A 157 0.49 12.72 1.59
N THR A 158 1.52 11.89 1.69
CA THR A 158 1.76 10.77 0.80
C THR A 158 1.90 9.46 1.60
N LEU A 159 1.25 8.43 1.12
CA LEU A 159 1.45 7.06 1.57
C LEU A 159 1.97 6.24 0.40
N ARG A 160 3.19 5.72 0.51
CA ARG A 160 3.80 4.84 -0.48
C ARG A 160 4.00 3.46 0.11
N ALA A 161 3.87 2.43 -0.71
CA ALA A 161 4.21 1.06 -0.34
C ALA A 161 4.80 0.31 -1.54
N GLU A 162 5.71 -0.63 -1.25
CA GLU A 162 6.43 -1.42 -2.23
C GLU A 162 6.67 -2.83 -1.69
N ILE A 163 6.46 -3.81 -2.55
CA ILE A 163 6.78 -5.22 -2.32
C ILE A 163 7.97 -5.59 -3.21
N LEU A 164 9.06 -6.03 -2.59
CA LEU A 164 10.22 -6.58 -3.27
C LEU A 164 10.44 -8.02 -2.80
N GLY A 165 10.14 -8.99 -3.65
CA GLY A 165 10.06 -10.38 -3.24
C GLY A 165 8.94 -10.58 -2.22
N ASP A 166 9.31 -10.90 -0.96
CA ASP A 166 8.37 -11.04 0.15
C ASP A 166 8.43 -9.85 1.13
N GLU A 167 9.37 -8.94 0.96
CA GLU A 167 9.53 -7.81 1.84
C GLU A 167 8.62 -6.66 1.41
N LEU A 168 7.83 -6.14 2.33
CA LEU A 168 7.04 -4.94 2.15
C LEU A 168 7.66 -3.80 2.94
N THR A 169 7.88 -2.67 2.27
CA THR A 169 8.25 -1.41 2.89
C THR A 169 7.17 -0.37 2.60
N ALA A 170 6.81 0.41 3.62
CA ALA A 170 5.88 1.52 3.46
C ALA A 170 6.45 2.81 4.04
N TRP A 171 6.17 3.91 3.34
CA TRP A 171 6.63 5.26 3.68
C TRP A 171 5.42 6.18 3.87
N ILE A 172 5.56 7.09 4.81
CA ILE A 172 4.67 8.24 4.99
C ILE A 172 5.53 9.49 4.80
N ASP A 173 5.11 10.36 3.88
CA ASP A 173 5.80 11.61 3.56
C ASP A 173 7.30 11.41 3.30
N GLY A 174 7.62 10.37 2.51
CA GLY A 174 8.98 9.98 2.15
C GLY A 174 9.81 9.32 3.25
N ARG A 175 9.24 9.09 4.43
CA ARG A 175 9.93 8.45 5.57
C ARG A 175 9.45 7.02 5.74
N VAL A 176 10.37 6.06 5.86
CA VAL A 176 10.01 4.67 6.17
C VAL A 176 9.22 4.63 7.47
N ALA A 177 7.98 4.16 7.40
CA ALA A 177 7.08 4.05 8.53
C ALA A 177 6.85 2.59 8.95
N TRP A 178 7.00 1.64 8.01
CA TRP A 178 6.77 0.22 8.26
C TRP A 178 7.64 -0.63 7.33
N HIS A 179 8.18 -1.74 7.84
CA HIS A 179 8.89 -2.76 7.07
C HIS A 179 8.65 -4.12 7.68
N GLY A 180 8.44 -5.14 6.84
CA GLY A 180 8.25 -6.52 7.29
C GLY A 180 8.01 -7.49 6.16
N THR A 181 8.11 -8.78 6.48
CA THR A 181 7.97 -9.90 5.56
C THR A 181 6.50 -10.30 5.43
N LEU A 182 6.00 -10.37 4.22
CA LEU A 182 4.66 -10.85 3.90
C LEU A 182 4.56 -12.37 4.05
N PRO A 183 3.39 -12.89 4.44
CA PRO A 183 3.14 -14.32 4.49
C PRO A 183 3.06 -14.92 3.07
N ALA A 184 3.22 -16.24 2.99
CA ALA A 184 3.27 -16.95 1.72
C ALA A 184 2.02 -16.74 0.83
N GLU A 185 0.86 -16.51 1.44
CA GLU A 185 -0.41 -16.22 0.75
C GLU A 185 -0.34 -14.97 -0.13
N ALA A 186 0.48 -13.99 0.24
CA ALA A 186 0.68 -12.78 -0.56
C ALA A 186 1.39 -13.04 -1.90
N ARG A 187 2.17 -14.12 -2.01
CA ARG A 187 2.89 -14.49 -3.25
C ARG A 187 1.94 -14.94 -4.37
N ALA A 188 0.82 -15.52 -3.99
CA ALA A 188 -0.18 -16.01 -4.95
C ALA A 188 -1.03 -14.88 -5.53
N LEU A 189 -0.99 -13.68 -4.94
CA LEU A 189 -1.79 -12.55 -5.38
C LEU A 189 -1.09 -11.80 -6.53
N ALA A 190 -1.82 -11.50 -7.60
CA ALA A 190 -1.28 -10.92 -8.83
C ALA A 190 -2.18 -9.82 -9.43
N GLY A 191 -2.97 -9.13 -8.62
CA GLY A 191 -3.84 -8.05 -9.08
C GLY A 191 -3.14 -6.67 -9.13
N PRO A 192 -3.82 -5.63 -9.64
CA PRO A 192 -3.31 -4.27 -9.69
C PRO A 192 -3.24 -3.61 -8.32
N VAL A 193 -2.68 -2.41 -8.29
CA VAL A 193 -2.79 -1.52 -7.12
C VAL A 193 -4.15 -0.85 -7.05
N GLY A 194 -4.49 -0.33 -5.88
CA GLY A 194 -5.71 0.42 -5.66
C GLY A 194 -5.65 1.26 -4.39
N LEU A 195 -6.77 1.88 -4.06
CA LEU A 195 -6.94 2.63 -2.82
C LEU A 195 -8.17 2.19 -2.04
N ARG A 196 -8.13 2.49 -0.76
CA ARG A 196 -9.23 2.32 0.18
C ARG A 196 -9.28 3.49 1.14
N SER A 197 -10.48 4.02 1.39
CA SER A 197 -10.73 4.94 2.49
C SER A 197 -11.95 4.52 3.29
N ASP A 198 -11.90 4.79 4.59
CA ASP A 198 -13.03 4.57 5.50
C ASP A 198 -13.17 5.78 6.42
N ASN A 199 -14.37 6.39 6.44
CA ASN A 199 -14.80 7.46 7.34
C ASN A 199 -13.92 8.73 7.33
N VAL A 200 -13.30 9.03 6.20
CA VAL A 200 -12.46 10.23 5.98
C VAL A 200 -12.86 10.96 4.72
N MET A 201 -12.80 12.29 4.73
CA MET A 201 -12.92 13.14 3.56
C MET A 201 -11.54 13.53 3.07
N LEU A 202 -11.30 13.41 1.77
CA LEU A 202 -10.02 13.65 1.13
C LEU A 202 -10.19 14.54 -0.10
N ASP A 203 -9.20 15.41 -0.35
CA ASP A 203 -9.05 16.18 -1.59
C ASP A 203 -7.72 15.85 -2.25
N GLY A 204 -7.57 16.22 -3.52
CA GLY A 204 -6.33 16.07 -4.27
C GLY A 204 -5.88 14.62 -4.45
N VAL A 205 -6.80 13.66 -4.31
CA VAL A 205 -6.50 12.23 -4.40
C VAL A 205 -5.81 11.90 -5.71
N ALA A 206 -4.62 11.32 -5.63
CA ALA A 206 -3.85 10.84 -6.76
C ALA A 206 -3.21 9.50 -6.40
N LEU A 207 -3.54 8.47 -7.16
CA LEU A 207 -2.91 7.16 -7.07
C LEU A 207 -1.83 7.07 -8.15
N SER A 208 -0.64 6.63 -7.76
CA SER A 208 0.45 6.28 -8.68
C SER A 208 0.79 4.81 -8.53
N ALA A 209 1.21 4.16 -9.60
CA ALA A 209 1.54 2.74 -9.65
C ALA A 209 2.88 2.50 -10.34
N SER A 210 3.60 1.46 -9.96
CA SER A 210 4.69 0.94 -10.78
C SER A 210 4.15 0.38 -12.09
N ARG A 211 4.96 0.44 -13.13
CA ARG A 211 4.62 -0.21 -14.40
C ARG A 211 4.64 -1.73 -14.24
N GLY A 212 3.69 -2.40 -14.86
CA GLY A 212 3.57 -3.85 -14.84
C GLY A 212 2.35 -4.33 -15.61
N HIS A 213 2.39 -5.57 -16.05
CA HIS A 213 1.26 -6.21 -16.70
C HIS A 213 0.57 -7.13 -15.70
N VAL A 214 -0.50 -6.66 -15.08
CA VAL A 214 -1.35 -7.48 -14.24
C VAL A 214 -2.77 -7.47 -14.80
N LEU A 215 -3.44 -8.60 -14.68
CA LEU A 215 -4.85 -8.69 -15.06
C LEU A 215 -5.67 -7.92 -14.04
N ALA A 216 -6.20 -6.77 -14.45
CA ALA A 216 -7.16 -6.05 -13.64
C ALA A 216 -8.50 -6.82 -13.62
N PRO A 217 -9.17 -6.91 -12.47
CA PRO A 217 -10.51 -7.45 -12.40
C PRO A 217 -11.47 -6.61 -13.25
N ALA A 218 -12.56 -7.23 -13.71
CA ALA A 218 -13.60 -6.48 -14.42
C ALA A 218 -14.14 -5.38 -13.49
N CYS A 219 -14.27 -4.16 -14.02
CA CYS A 219 -14.83 -3.06 -13.27
C CYS A 219 -16.33 -3.28 -13.06
N LYS A 220 -16.68 -3.75 -11.88
CA LYS A 220 -18.08 -3.90 -11.45
C LYS A 220 -18.27 -3.09 -10.18
N ARG A 221 -19.25 -2.19 -10.20
CA ARG A 221 -19.65 -1.48 -8.99
C ARG A 221 -20.37 -2.48 -8.07
N SER A 222 -19.92 -2.61 -6.83
CA SER A 222 -20.55 -3.43 -5.81
C SER A 222 -21.43 -2.52 -4.94
N GLU A 223 -22.69 -2.89 -4.78
CA GLU A 223 -23.60 -2.20 -3.85
C GLU A 223 -23.37 -2.62 -2.40
N HIS A 224 -22.60 -3.68 -2.15
CA HIS A 224 -22.47 -4.37 -0.86
C HIS A 224 -21.02 -4.67 -0.42
N GLU A 225 -20.03 -3.91 -0.83
CA GLU A 225 -18.67 -4.07 -0.23
C GLU A 225 -18.54 -3.24 1.05
N ASP A 226 -18.63 -3.89 2.19
CA ASP A 226 -18.28 -3.36 3.52
C ASP A 226 -16.81 -3.58 3.87
#